data_e84ac3cf286bb1b300399c1a01306bb9
#
_entry.id   e84ac3cf286bb1b300399c1a01306bb9
#
_cell.length_a   1.000
_cell.length_b   1.000
_cell.length_c   1.000
_cell.angle_alpha   90.00
_cell.angle_beta   90.00
_cell.angle_gamma   90.00
#
_symmetry.space_group_name_H-M   'P 1'
#
loop_
_entity.id
_entity.type
_entity.pdbx_description
1 polymer ?
#
loop_
_entity_poly.entity_id
_entity_poly.type
_entity_poly.pdbx_seq_one_letter_code
_entity_poly.pdbx_strand_id
1 'polypeptide(L)'
;LFRPATPRTAVALQSVASLLWLPQAALIAYAIGSISDSAPAQLAILPALGIFLLGVLRAALDRAGIAGAYDAARVHRSMLRSQAAASVATRSPLDAARPSSGLVASTLTEQADAIVPYLARFQPLRMRAAIVPLVIFGVVFAFSWVAALVLLIATPVIPLFMALIGWQAKAASEKQLVRMGDMNAFLLDRLRGLSTICAYGAVDRTASQLRADAENLRNSTMAVLRIAFLSSAVLELFAALGVALVAVYIGFHFLGELNFGAWGGKLTLAQGLFILLLAPAFFEPLRDLSSVWHDRAA
;
A
#
# COMPACT_ATOMS: atom_id res chain seq x y z
N LEU A 1 23.91 13.69 1.61
CA LEU A 1 22.52 13.28 1.31
C LEU A 1 22.50 11.76 1.17
N PHE A 2 22.42 11.05 2.31
CA PHE A 2 22.25 9.60 2.34
C PHE A 2 20.83 9.29 1.86
N ARG A 3 20.68 8.65 0.70
CA ARG A 3 19.41 8.03 0.32
C ARG A 3 19.30 6.71 1.10
N PRO A 4 18.35 6.57 2.03
CA PRO A 4 18.09 5.29 2.66
C PRO A 4 17.60 4.32 1.59
N ALA A 5 18.43 3.33 1.27
CA ALA A 5 18.06 2.30 0.31
C ALA A 5 17.62 1.06 1.09
N THR A 6 16.38 0.65 0.91
CA THR A 6 15.99 -0.74 1.20
C THR A 6 16.94 -1.67 0.46
N PRO A 7 17.38 -2.77 1.05
CA PRO A 7 18.26 -3.69 0.37
C PRO A 7 17.59 -4.16 -0.93
N ARG A 8 18.27 -3.97 -2.03
CA ARG A 8 17.77 -4.38 -3.36
C ARG A 8 17.30 -5.82 -3.38
N THR A 9 17.93 -6.67 -2.57
CA THR A 9 17.56 -8.07 -2.37
C THR A 9 16.16 -8.24 -1.79
N ALA A 10 15.77 -7.47 -0.78
CA ALA A 10 14.43 -7.55 -0.18
C ALA A 10 13.33 -7.14 -1.18
N VAL A 11 13.57 -6.08 -1.95
CA VAL A 11 12.67 -5.63 -3.01
C VAL A 11 12.57 -6.66 -4.13
N ALA A 12 13.70 -7.23 -4.55
CA ALA A 12 13.73 -8.27 -5.58
C ALA A 12 12.96 -9.52 -5.14
N LEU A 13 13.17 -9.99 -3.92
CA LEU A 13 12.45 -11.16 -3.38
C LEU A 13 10.93 -10.96 -3.38
N GLN A 14 10.45 -9.80 -2.91
CA GLN A 14 9.02 -9.50 -2.93
C GLN A 14 8.46 -9.35 -4.35
N SER A 15 9.22 -8.75 -5.28
CA SER A 15 8.80 -8.62 -6.68
C SER A 15 8.74 -9.99 -7.36
N VAL A 16 9.74 -10.84 -7.16
CA VAL A 16 9.75 -12.22 -7.68
C VAL A 16 8.60 -13.03 -7.07
N ALA A 17 8.36 -12.92 -5.76
CA ALA A 17 7.24 -13.58 -5.10
C ALA A 17 5.89 -13.20 -5.74
N SER A 18 5.69 -11.93 -6.08
CA SER A 18 4.47 -11.48 -6.78
C SER A 18 4.39 -12.03 -8.21
N LEU A 19 5.50 -12.08 -8.93
CA LEU A 19 5.56 -12.61 -10.31
C LEU A 19 5.40 -14.12 -10.38
N LEU A 20 5.61 -14.88 -9.29
CA LEU A 20 5.30 -16.32 -9.23
C LEU A 20 3.81 -16.62 -9.41
N TRP A 21 2.95 -15.62 -9.31
CA TRP A 21 1.54 -15.75 -9.70
C TRP A 21 1.36 -16.07 -11.18
N LEU A 22 2.24 -15.58 -12.05
CA LEU A 22 2.18 -15.85 -13.49
C LEU A 22 2.22 -17.37 -13.81
N PRO A 23 3.25 -18.12 -13.39
CA PRO A 23 3.26 -19.56 -13.64
C PRO A 23 2.16 -20.31 -12.87
N GLN A 24 1.73 -19.84 -11.68
CA GLN A 24 0.57 -20.42 -10.99
C GLN A 24 -0.71 -20.25 -11.81
N ALA A 25 -1.00 -19.05 -12.29
CA ALA A 25 -2.17 -18.75 -13.13
C ALA A 25 -2.12 -19.54 -14.45
N ALA A 26 -0.93 -19.71 -15.04
CA ALA A 26 -0.76 -20.52 -16.24
C ALA A 26 -1.07 -22.01 -15.98
N LEU A 27 -0.63 -22.56 -14.85
CA LEU A 27 -0.95 -23.94 -14.47
C LEU A 27 -2.43 -24.14 -14.18
N ILE A 28 -3.08 -23.17 -13.53
CA ILE A 28 -4.54 -23.20 -13.28
C ILE A 28 -5.29 -23.18 -14.62
N ALA A 29 -4.95 -22.24 -15.49
CA ALA A 29 -5.58 -22.10 -16.79
C ALA A 29 -5.38 -23.34 -17.68
N TYR A 30 -4.16 -23.92 -17.66
CA TYR A 30 -3.86 -25.17 -18.35
C TYR A 30 -4.67 -26.35 -17.80
N ALA A 31 -4.75 -26.50 -16.48
CA ALA A 31 -5.51 -27.59 -15.85
C ALA A 31 -7.00 -27.52 -16.21
N ILE A 32 -7.60 -26.32 -16.16
CA ILE A 32 -9.00 -26.13 -16.52
C ILE A 32 -9.23 -26.35 -18.02
N GLY A 33 -8.34 -25.82 -18.87
CA GLY A 33 -8.40 -26.04 -20.31
C GLY A 33 -8.33 -27.51 -20.71
N SER A 34 -7.38 -28.27 -20.13
CA SER A 34 -7.22 -29.70 -20.39
C SER A 34 -8.44 -30.51 -19.95
N ILE A 35 -9.07 -30.20 -18.83
CA ILE A 35 -10.32 -30.84 -18.38
C ILE A 35 -11.47 -30.53 -19.36
N SER A 36 -11.56 -29.31 -19.86
CA SER A 36 -12.57 -28.93 -20.85
C SER A 36 -12.42 -29.68 -22.15
N ASP A 37 -11.19 -29.99 -22.55
CA ASP A 37 -10.87 -30.80 -23.75
C ASP A 37 -11.02 -32.31 -23.52
N SER A 38 -11.75 -32.73 -22.47
CA SER A 38 -12.05 -34.12 -22.12
C SER A 38 -10.83 -34.95 -21.72
N ALA A 39 -9.75 -34.32 -21.27
CA ALA A 39 -8.59 -35.01 -20.74
C ALA A 39 -8.91 -35.70 -19.39
N PRO A 40 -8.32 -36.88 -19.09
CA PRO A 40 -8.58 -37.55 -17.83
C PRO A 40 -8.15 -36.70 -16.64
N ALA A 41 -9.01 -36.65 -15.60
CA ALA A 41 -8.79 -35.80 -14.39
C ALA A 41 -7.44 -36.06 -13.70
N GLN A 42 -6.84 -37.20 -13.91
CA GLN A 42 -5.50 -37.58 -13.42
C GLN A 42 -4.39 -36.63 -13.93
N LEU A 43 -4.56 -36.05 -15.12
CA LEU A 43 -3.61 -35.06 -15.65
C LEU A 43 -3.61 -33.73 -14.89
N ALA A 44 -4.63 -33.45 -14.08
CA ALA A 44 -4.69 -32.26 -13.22
C ALA A 44 -3.82 -32.36 -11.94
N ILE A 45 -3.38 -33.59 -11.58
CA ILE A 45 -2.57 -33.81 -10.35
C ILE A 45 -1.22 -33.09 -10.46
N LEU A 46 -0.55 -33.18 -11.59
CA LEU A 46 0.77 -32.56 -11.78
C LEU A 46 0.71 -31.03 -11.74
N PRO A 47 -0.21 -30.35 -12.46
CA PRO A 47 -0.46 -28.92 -12.29
C PRO A 47 -0.80 -28.53 -10.86
N ALA A 48 -1.67 -29.29 -10.16
CA ALA A 48 -2.05 -29.01 -8.78
C ALA A 48 -0.84 -29.06 -7.83
N LEU A 49 0.03 -30.04 -7.97
CA LEU A 49 1.28 -30.10 -7.21
C LEU A 49 2.20 -28.90 -7.53
N GLY A 50 2.29 -28.52 -8.80
CA GLY A 50 3.04 -27.35 -9.24
C GLY A 50 2.51 -26.04 -8.61
N ILE A 51 1.20 -25.86 -8.60
CA ILE A 51 0.54 -24.71 -7.97
C ILE A 51 0.86 -24.66 -6.47
N PHE A 52 0.78 -25.79 -5.78
CA PHE A 52 1.10 -25.90 -4.37
C PHE A 52 2.57 -25.54 -4.09
N LEU A 53 3.51 -26.13 -4.81
CA LEU A 53 4.94 -25.86 -4.65
C LEU A 53 5.30 -24.39 -4.93
N LEU A 54 4.75 -23.83 -6.01
CA LEU A 54 4.93 -22.41 -6.34
C LEU A 54 4.30 -21.51 -5.27
N GLY A 55 3.16 -21.91 -4.66
CA GLY A 55 2.54 -21.20 -3.55
C GLY A 55 3.41 -21.16 -2.30
N VAL A 56 4.00 -22.30 -1.93
CA VAL A 56 4.95 -22.38 -0.81
C VAL A 56 6.19 -21.53 -1.07
N LEU A 57 6.75 -21.65 -2.28
CA LEU A 57 7.91 -20.84 -2.69
C LEU A 57 7.59 -19.33 -2.65
N ARG A 58 6.43 -18.92 -3.19
CA ARG A 58 5.94 -17.53 -3.14
C ARG A 58 5.87 -17.03 -1.71
N ALA A 59 5.25 -17.80 -0.81
CA ALA A 59 5.12 -17.42 0.60
C ALA A 59 6.48 -17.32 1.31
N ALA A 60 7.41 -18.22 1.03
CA ALA A 60 8.76 -18.21 1.57
C ALA A 60 9.57 -16.99 1.11
N LEU A 61 9.51 -16.66 -0.18
CA LEU A 61 10.20 -15.50 -0.75
C LEU A 61 9.61 -14.18 -0.24
N ASP A 62 8.29 -14.08 -0.16
CA ASP A 62 7.61 -12.88 0.34
C ASP A 62 7.95 -12.64 1.82
N ARG A 63 7.89 -13.69 2.65
CA ARG A 63 8.31 -13.64 4.05
C ARG A 63 9.77 -13.19 4.20
N ALA A 64 10.68 -13.78 3.42
CA ALA A 64 12.10 -13.42 3.46
C ALA A 64 12.34 -11.96 3.02
N GLY A 65 11.61 -11.52 1.98
CA GLY A 65 11.67 -10.14 1.50
C GLY A 65 11.13 -9.13 2.52
N ILE A 66 10.00 -9.42 3.17
CA ILE A 66 9.43 -8.59 4.22
C ILE A 66 10.37 -8.51 5.42
N ALA A 67 10.85 -9.66 5.92
CA ALA A 67 11.78 -9.70 7.05
C ALA A 67 13.05 -8.88 6.75
N GLY A 68 13.66 -9.07 5.57
CA GLY A 68 14.85 -8.33 5.16
C GLY A 68 14.62 -6.81 5.04
N ALA A 69 13.44 -6.38 4.60
CA ALA A 69 13.08 -4.97 4.52
C ALA A 69 12.95 -4.34 5.93
N TYR A 70 12.30 -5.05 6.85
CA TYR A 70 12.16 -4.57 8.25
C TYR A 70 13.49 -4.55 9.00
N ASP A 71 14.33 -5.56 8.83
CA ASP A 71 15.66 -5.61 9.47
C ASP A 71 16.54 -4.46 8.97
N ALA A 72 16.56 -4.21 7.69
CA ALA A 72 17.28 -3.07 7.12
C ALA A 72 16.74 -1.72 7.62
N ALA A 73 15.42 -1.57 7.73
CA ALA A 73 14.79 -0.37 8.26
C ALA A 73 15.17 -0.14 9.72
N ARG A 74 15.23 -1.20 10.55
CA ARG A 74 15.67 -1.14 11.95
C ARG A 74 17.15 -0.73 12.08
N VAL A 75 18.02 -1.32 11.27
CA VAL A 75 19.44 -0.96 11.25
C VAL A 75 19.62 0.51 10.87
N HIS A 76 18.90 0.96 9.82
CA HIS A 76 18.96 2.35 9.37
C HIS A 76 18.45 3.32 10.44
N ARG A 77 17.32 3.01 11.10
CA ARG A 77 16.78 3.77 12.23
C ARG A 77 17.82 3.88 13.37
N SER A 78 18.45 2.75 13.75
CA SER A 78 19.46 2.72 14.80
C SER A 78 20.66 3.61 14.45
N MET A 79 21.11 3.57 13.19
CA MET A 79 22.19 4.43 12.69
C MET A 79 21.81 5.92 12.77
N LEU A 80 20.59 6.29 12.34
CA LEU A 80 20.13 7.68 12.42
C LEU A 80 20.03 8.16 13.87
N ARG A 81 19.53 7.31 14.78
CA ARG A 81 19.47 7.63 16.21
C ARG A 81 20.86 7.87 16.79
N SER A 82 21.85 7.02 16.49
CA SER A 82 23.22 7.20 16.99
C SER A 82 23.87 8.47 16.43
N GLN A 83 23.67 8.77 15.15
CA GLN A 83 24.17 10.00 14.51
C GLN A 83 23.54 11.26 15.12
N ALA A 84 22.22 11.25 15.32
CA ALA A 84 21.49 12.36 15.94
C ALA A 84 21.94 12.58 17.39
N ALA A 85 22.07 11.51 18.18
CA ALA A 85 22.56 11.58 19.55
C ALA A 85 24.00 12.11 19.62
N ALA A 86 24.88 11.63 18.75
CA ALA A 86 26.26 12.13 18.67
C ALA A 86 26.32 13.62 18.29
N SER A 87 25.48 14.06 17.32
CA SER A 87 25.43 15.47 16.90
C SER A 87 24.98 16.41 18.02
N VAL A 88 24.06 15.95 18.88
CA VAL A 88 23.62 16.72 20.05
C VAL A 88 24.64 16.70 21.17
N ALA A 89 25.33 15.57 21.40
CA ALA A 89 26.35 15.42 22.43
C ALA A 89 27.57 16.30 22.16
N THR A 90 27.94 16.54 20.91
CA THR A 90 29.09 17.39 20.52
C THR A 90 28.78 18.89 20.57
N ARG A 91 27.50 19.31 20.71
CA ARG A 91 27.17 20.72 20.84
C ARG A 91 27.39 21.25 22.24
N SER A 92 27.94 22.45 22.33
CA SER A 92 28.13 23.14 23.61
C SER A 92 26.80 23.30 24.34
N PRO A 93 26.78 23.12 25.70
CA PRO A 93 25.62 23.44 26.52
C PRO A 93 25.23 24.92 26.46
N LEU A 94 26.15 25.81 26.10
CA LEU A 94 25.94 27.26 25.98
C LEU A 94 25.47 27.70 24.59
N ASP A 95 25.33 26.78 23.65
CA ASP A 95 24.83 27.08 22.30
C ASP A 95 23.34 27.41 22.35
N ALA A 96 22.99 28.66 22.04
CA ALA A 96 21.60 29.15 22.01
C ALA A 96 20.75 28.42 20.95
N ALA A 97 21.37 27.84 19.92
CA ALA A 97 20.71 27.04 18.88
C ALA A 97 20.57 25.56 19.26
N ARG A 98 20.97 25.15 20.48
CA ARG A 98 20.83 23.78 20.95
C ARG A 98 19.35 23.43 21.12
N PRO A 99 18.85 22.37 20.50
CA PRO A 99 17.46 21.95 20.67
C PRO A 99 17.19 21.58 22.13
N SER A 100 15.95 21.84 22.60
CA SER A 100 15.55 21.46 23.96
C SER A 100 15.65 19.94 24.16
N SER A 101 15.91 19.52 25.39
CA SER A 101 16.03 18.10 25.75
C SER A 101 14.77 17.30 25.41
N GLY A 102 13.58 17.92 25.55
CA GLY A 102 12.32 17.31 25.17
C GLY A 102 12.19 17.08 23.67
N LEU A 103 12.62 18.05 22.84
CA LEU A 103 12.63 17.89 21.38
C LEU A 103 13.61 16.79 20.94
N VAL A 104 14.80 16.76 21.54
CA VAL A 104 15.78 15.71 21.26
C VAL A 104 15.23 14.34 21.63
N ALA A 105 14.64 14.19 22.81
CA ALA A 105 14.03 12.95 23.26
C ALA A 105 12.90 12.49 22.30
N SER A 106 11.97 13.36 21.95
CA SER A 106 10.90 13.06 20.98
C SER A 106 11.45 12.67 19.61
N THR A 107 12.46 13.39 19.10
CA THR A 107 13.09 13.07 17.81
C THR A 107 13.76 11.71 17.82
N LEU A 108 14.48 11.37 18.89
CA LEU A 108 15.19 10.09 19.01
C LEU A 108 14.25 8.91 19.29
N THR A 109 13.11 9.12 19.91
CA THR A 109 12.14 8.05 20.23
C THR A 109 11.03 7.93 19.18
N GLU A 110 10.19 8.94 19.07
CA GLU A 110 8.96 8.89 18.27
C GLU A 110 9.20 9.16 16.78
N GLN A 111 9.88 10.28 16.46
CA GLN A 111 10.07 10.67 15.06
C GLN A 111 10.99 9.71 14.30
N ALA A 112 12.02 9.16 14.97
CA ALA A 112 12.88 8.16 14.35
C ALA A 112 12.15 6.84 14.02
N ASP A 113 11.07 6.50 14.73
CA ASP A 113 10.26 5.31 14.43
C ASP A 113 9.37 5.50 13.21
N ALA A 114 8.97 6.72 12.88
CA ALA A 114 8.14 7.02 11.71
C ALA A 114 8.83 6.68 10.38
N ILE A 115 10.17 6.57 10.35
CA ILE A 115 10.90 6.20 9.13
C ILE A 115 10.76 4.70 8.77
N VAL A 116 10.44 3.84 9.75
CA VAL A 116 10.37 2.38 9.54
C VAL A 116 9.27 2.00 8.54
N PRO A 117 8.03 2.47 8.64
CA PRO A 117 6.98 2.19 7.63
C PRO A 117 7.38 2.66 6.23
N TYR A 118 8.02 3.82 6.11
CA TYR A 118 8.50 4.31 4.82
C TYR A 118 9.50 3.36 4.16
N LEU A 119 10.49 2.88 4.91
CA LEU A 119 11.53 2.00 4.39
C LEU A 119 11.06 0.56 4.21
N ALA A 120 10.31 0.02 5.18
CA ALA A 120 9.94 -1.39 5.18
C ALA A 120 8.70 -1.70 4.33
N ARG A 121 7.79 -0.73 4.13
CA ARG A 121 6.52 -0.93 3.43
C ARG A 121 6.42 -0.10 2.14
N PHE A 122 6.55 1.23 2.23
CA PHE A 122 6.32 2.10 1.07
C PHE A 122 7.34 1.86 -0.06
N GLN A 123 8.64 1.80 0.23
CA GLN A 123 9.66 1.63 -0.82
C GLN A 123 9.52 0.30 -1.59
N PRO A 124 9.38 -0.88 -0.93
CA PRO A 124 9.17 -2.14 -1.64
C PRO A 124 7.88 -2.14 -2.46
N LEU A 125 6.78 -1.64 -1.92
CA LEU A 125 5.49 -1.59 -2.63
C LEU A 125 5.53 -0.67 -3.85
N ARG A 126 6.25 0.46 -3.76
CA ARG A 126 6.44 1.35 -4.91
C ARG A 126 7.14 0.64 -6.07
N MET A 127 8.18 -0.16 -5.77
CA MET A 127 8.90 -0.92 -6.79
C MET A 127 8.05 -2.05 -7.37
N ARG A 128 7.29 -2.77 -6.52
CA ARG A 128 6.32 -3.78 -6.98
C ARG A 128 5.26 -3.16 -7.89
N ALA A 129 4.71 -2.01 -7.52
CA ALA A 129 3.70 -1.30 -8.32
C ALA A 129 4.23 -0.81 -9.67
N ALA A 130 5.54 -0.65 -9.83
CA ALA A 130 6.15 -0.33 -11.13
C ALA A 130 6.46 -1.61 -11.95
N ILE A 131 7.01 -2.64 -11.32
CA ILE A 131 7.53 -3.83 -12.03
C ILE A 131 6.41 -4.81 -12.38
N VAL A 132 5.56 -5.17 -11.41
CA VAL A 132 4.58 -6.26 -11.56
C VAL A 132 3.53 -5.95 -12.64
N PRO A 133 2.89 -4.76 -12.65
CA PRO A 133 1.94 -4.43 -13.72
C PRO A 133 2.60 -4.38 -15.09
N LEU A 134 3.86 -3.89 -15.19
CA LEU A 134 4.57 -3.84 -16.46
C LEU A 134 4.82 -5.25 -17.03
N VAL A 135 5.23 -6.19 -16.19
CA VAL A 135 5.45 -7.58 -16.61
C VAL A 135 4.14 -8.24 -17.00
N ILE A 136 3.07 -8.08 -16.19
CA ILE A 136 1.76 -8.64 -16.50
C ILE A 136 1.22 -8.02 -17.80
N PHE A 137 1.36 -6.70 -18.00
CA PHE A 137 1.00 -6.05 -19.25
C PHE A 137 1.70 -6.68 -20.45
N GLY A 138 3.02 -6.87 -20.39
CA GLY A 138 3.79 -7.51 -21.47
C GLY A 138 3.32 -8.93 -21.77
N VAL A 139 3.03 -9.72 -20.73
CA VAL A 139 2.50 -11.09 -20.90
C VAL A 139 1.10 -11.07 -21.50
N VAL A 140 0.18 -10.24 -21.00
CA VAL A 140 -1.18 -10.14 -21.55
C VAL A 140 -1.16 -9.62 -22.98
N PHE A 141 -0.28 -8.65 -23.29
CA PHE A 141 -0.10 -8.10 -24.64
C PHE A 141 0.34 -9.19 -25.63
N ALA A 142 1.18 -10.13 -25.21
CA ALA A 142 1.61 -11.25 -26.07
C ALA A 142 0.45 -12.17 -26.50
N PHE A 143 -0.63 -12.26 -25.71
CA PHE A 143 -1.83 -13.03 -26.04
C PHE A 143 -2.94 -12.19 -26.70
N SER A 144 -3.19 -10.99 -26.15
CA SER A 144 -4.25 -10.09 -26.63
C SER A 144 -3.88 -8.64 -26.43
N TRP A 145 -3.78 -7.91 -27.53
CA TRP A 145 -3.51 -6.46 -27.46
C TRP A 145 -4.71 -5.66 -26.93
N VAL A 146 -5.95 -6.14 -27.17
CA VAL A 146 -7.18 -5.46 -26.65
C VAL A 146 -7.25 -5.61 -25.13
N ALA A 147 -7.05 -6.83 -24.59
CA ALA A 147 -7.03 -7.02 -23.14
C ALA A 147 -5.94 -6.18 -22.47
N ALA A 148 -4.75 -6.13 -23.07
CA ALA A 148 -3.66 -5.27 -22.58
C ALA A 148 -4.01 -3.78 -22.64
N LEU A 149 -4.67 -3.32 -23.71
CA LEU A 149 -5.10 -1.94 -23.87
C LEU A 149 -6.14 -1.56 -22.80
N VAL A 150 -7.10 -2.44 -22.49
CA VAL A 150 -8.06 -2.23 -21.39
C VAL A 150 -7.34 -2.04 -20.05
N LEU A 151 -6.36 -2.90 -19.73
CA LEU A 151 -5.56 -2.76 -18.53
C LEU A 151 -4.75 -1.45 -18.53
N LEU A 152 -4.18 -1.08 -19.67
CA LEU A 152 -3.39 0.15 -19.82
C LEU A 152 -4.23 1.41 -19.63
N ILE A 153 -5.45 1.46 -20.17
CA ILE A 153 -6.36 2.61 -20.01
C ILE A 153 -6.85 2.72 -18.57
N ALA A 154 -7.09 1.61 -17.88
CA ALA A 154 -7.51 1.61 -16.49
C ALA A 154 -6.39 2.05 -15.53
N THR A 155 -5.12 1.82 -15.89
CA THR A 155 -3.96 2.11 -15.03
C THR A 155 -3.82 3.58 -14.64
N PRO A 156 -3.82 4.58 -15.53
CA PRO A 156 -3.61 5.98 -15.16
C PRO A 156 -4.76 6.60 -14.38
N VAL A 157 -5.95 6.01 -14.45
CA VAL A 157 -7.12 6.47 -13.70
C VAL A 157 -6.88 6.36 -12.19
N ILE A 158 -6.25 5.28 -11.74
CA ILE A 158 -5.95 5.03 -10.33
C ILE A 158 -5.04 6.13 -9.75
N PRO A 159 -3.81 6.40 -10.25
CA PRO A 159 -2.95 7.43 -9.69
C PRO A 159 -3.52 8.85 -9.87
N LEU A 160 -4.31 9.09 -10.93
CA LEU A 160 -4.99 10.38 -11.11
C LEU A 160 -5.97 10.67 -9.97
N PHE A 161 -6.85 9.71 -9.66
CA PHE A 161 -7.78 9.85 -8.54
C PHE A 161 -7.05 9.89 -7.19
N MET A 162 -5.98 9.10 -7.03
CA MET A 162 -5.14 9.17 -5.82
C MET A 162 -4.53 10.56 -5.61
N ALA A 163 -4.05 11.20 -6.67
CA ALA A 163 -3.50 12.55 -6.57
C ALA A 163 -4.59 13.56 -6.19
N LEU A 164 -5.75 13.48 -6.83
CA LEU A 164 -6.89 14.38 -6.58
C LEU A 164 -7.40 14.28 -5.12
N ILE A 165 -7.59 13.05 -4.65
CA ILE A 165 -8.04 12.79 -3.28
C ILE A 165 -6.92 13.06 -2.26
N GLY A 166 -5.68 12.78 -2.62
CA GLY A 166 -4.51 12.97 -1.77
C GLY A 166 -4.31 14.43 -1.33
N TRP A 167 -4.60 15.40 -2.19
CA TRP A 167 -4.55 16.81 -1.84
C TRP A 167 -5.58 17.17 -0.76
N GLN A 168 -6.81 16.66 -0.89
CA GLN A 168 -7.86 16.87 0.12
C GLN A 168 -7.53 16.15 1.43
N ALA A 169 -6.97 14.93 1.36
CA ALA A 169 -6.55 14.16 2.51
C ALA A 169 -5.44 14.89 3.30
N LYS A 170 -4.47 15.48 2.61
CA LYS A 170 -3.38 16.24 3.25
C LYS A 170 -3.94 17.43 4.06
N ALA A 171 -4.78 18.25 3.46
CA ALA A 171 -5.38 19.41 4.15
C ALA A 171 -6.23 19.00 5.37
N ALA A 172 -7.00 17.91 5.25
CA ALA A 172 -7.80 17.37 6.35
C ALA A 172 -6.91 16.83 7.48
N SER A 173 -5.82 16.12 7.14
CA SER A 173 -4.87 15.54 8.10
C SER A 173 -4.09 16.63 8.86
N GLU A 174 -3.60 17.67 8.18
CA GLU A 174 -2.95 18.81 8.81
C GLU A 174 -3.87 19.49 9.83
N LYS A 175 -5.13 19.73 9.47
CA LYS A 175 -6.13 20.29 10.38
C LYS A 175 -6.41 19.39 11.59
N GLN A 176 -6.44 18.07 11.39
CA GLN A 176 -6.62 17.10 12.48
C GLN A 176 -5.43 17.12 13.44
N LEU A 177 -4.18 17.15 12.92
CA LEU A 177 -2.97 17.18 13.74
C LEU A 177 -2.90 18.44 14.62
N VAL A 178 -3.24 19.61 14.08
CA VAL A 178 -3.32 20.84 14.86
C VAL A 178 -4.33 20.70 16.01
N ARG A 179 -5.55 20.23 15.72
CA ARG A 179 -6.59 20.04 16.75
C ARG A 179 -6.22 19.00 17.80
N MET A 180 -5.49 17.96 17.42
CA MET A 180 -4.98 16.96 18.36
C MET A 180 -3.92 17.57 19.28
N GLY A 181 -3.04 18.43 18.74
CA GLY A 181 -2.06 19.19 19.49
C GLY A 181 -2.72 20.15 20.49
N ASP A 182 -3.72 20.89 20.05
CA ASP A 182 -4.49 21.82 20.91
C ASP A 182 -5.20 21.07 22.05
N MET A 183 -5.81 19.92 21.77
CA MET A 183 -6.45 19.08 22.77
C MET A 183 -5.44 18.57 23.80
N ASN A 184 -4.29 18.09 23.36
CA ASN A 184 -3.25 17.60 24.26
C ASN A 184 -2.70 18.72 25.15
N ALA A 185 -2.45 19.89 24.59
CA ALA A 185 -2.03 21.08 25.35
C ALA A 185 -3.09 21.50 26.38
N PHE A 186 -4.37 21.53 25.98
CA PHE A 186 -5.48 21.82 26.86
C PHE A 186 -5.56 20.82 28.03
N LEU A 187 -5.48 19.51 27.75
CA LEU A 187 -5.53 18.49 28.79
C LEU A 187 -4.39 18.62 29.79
N LEU A 188 -3.15 18.80 29.30
CA LEU A 188 -1.98 18.97 30.16
C LEU A 188 -2.09 20.21 31.06
N ASP A 189 -2.56 21.33 30.51
CA ASP A 189 -2.75 22.57 31.25
C ASP A 189 -3.83 22.42 32.34
N ARG A 190 -4.97 21.79 32.01
CA ARG A 190 -6.05 21.55 32.98
C ARG A 190 -5.67 20.54 34.07
N LEU A 191 -4.90 19.51 33.73
CA LEU A 191 -4.38 18.56 34.72
C LEU A 191 -3.39 19.23 35.69
N ARG A 192 -2.54 20.12 35.19
CA ARG A 192 -1.62 20.90 36.05
C ARG A 192 -2.38 21.90 36.96
N GLY A 193 -3.44 22.50 36.45
CA GLY A 193 -4.28 23.44 37.19
C GLY A 193 -5.47 22.83 37.92
N LEU A 194 -5.54 21.51 38.08
CA LEU A 194 -6.73 20.82 38.60
C LEU A 194 -7.15 21.28 39.99
N SER A 195 -6.20 21.50 40.88
CA SER A 195 -6.46 22.01 42.24
C SER A 195 -7.10 23.40 42.21
N THR A 196 -6.68 24.27 41.30
CA THR A 196 -7.23 25.60 41.10
C THR A 196 -8.65 25.52 40.53
N ILE A 197 -8.89 24.67 39.54
CA ILE A 197 -10.21 24.44 38.92
C ILE A 197 -11.21 23.99 40.01
N CYS A 198 -10.81 23.06 40.87
CA CYS A 198 -11.64 22.59 41.98
C CYS A 198 -11.91 23.66 43.01
N ALA A 199 -10.87 24.44 43.37
CA ALA A 199 -11.02 25.53 44.37
C ALA A 199 -11.99 26.64 43.91
N TYR A 200 -12.04 26.92 42.61
CA TYR A 200 -12.98 27.91 42.04
C TYR A 200 -14.32 27.30 41.60
N GLY A 201 -14.58 26.03 41.84
CA GLY A 201 -15.82 25.37 41.43
C GLY A 201 -16.06 25.33 39.92
N ALA A 202 -14.96 25.42 39.12
CA ALA A 202 -15.04 25.54 37.67
C ALA A 202 -15.00 24.19 36.92
N VAL A 203 -15.26 23.08 37.62
CA VAL A 203 -15.18 21.71 37.07
C VAL A 203 -16.15 21.51 35.91
N ASP A 204 -17.44 21.88 36.07
CA ASP A 204 -18.47 21.70 35.05
C ASP A 204 -18.20 22.53 33.78
N ARG A 205 -17.71 23.74 33.95
CA ARG A 205 -17.32 24.58 32.82
C ARG A 205 -16.12 24.01 32.06
N THR A 206 -15.13 23.49 32.78
CA THR A 206 -13.96 22.87 32.18
C THR A 206 -14.34 21.57 31.46
N ALA A 207 -15.24 20.77 32.06
CA ALA A 207 -15.76 19.54 31.46
C ALA A 207 -16.56 19.81 30.17
N SER A 208 -17.39 20.85 30.16
CA SER A 208 -18.16 21.26 28.97
C SER A 208 -17.24 21.71 27.83
N GLN A 209 -16.18 22.50 28.16
CA GLN A 209 -15.18 22.90 27.18
C GLN A 209 -14.43 21.70 26.61
N LEU A 210 -13.97 20.78 27.46
CA LEU A 210 -13.30 19.55 27.02
C LEU A 210 -14.19 18.72 26.09
N ARG A 211 -15.49 18.63 26.39
CA ARG A 211 -16.45 17.91 25.53
C ARG A 211 -16.57 18.59 24.16
N ALA A 212 -16.62 19.91 24.10
CA ALA A 212 -16.69 20.66 22.84
C ALA A 212 -15.42 20.46 22.00
N ASP A 213 -14.24 20.49 22.62
CA ASP A 213 -12.96 20.29 21.94
C ASP A 213 -12.79 18.83 21.46
N ALA A 214 -13.23 17.86 22.27
CA ALA A 214 -13.28 16.45 21.87
C ALA A 214 -14.21 16.21 20.66
N GLU A 215 -15.38 16.86 20.63
CA GLU A 215 -16.32 16.77 19.51
C GLU A 215 -15.71 17.41 18.24
N ASN A 216 -15.02 18.54 18.37
CA ASN A 216 -14.30 19.15 17.26
C ASN A 216 -13.18 18.25 16.71
N LEU A 217 -12.43 17.57 17.58
CA LEU A 217 -11.42 16.60 17.19
C LEU A 217 -12.06 15.39 16.51
N ARG A 218 -13.16 14.85 17.07
CA ARG A 218 -13.93 13.77 16.46
C ARG A 218 -14.36 14.11 15.04
N ASN A 219 -14.94 15.28 14.83
CA ASN A 219 -15.41 15.73 13.51
C ASN A 219 -14.26 15.87 12.51
N SER A 220 -13.10 16.34 12.95
CA SER A 220 -11.90 16.43 12.10
C SER A 220 -11.37 15.04 11.75
N THR A 221 -11.32 14.12 12.71
CA THR A 221 -10.92 12.72 12.49
C THR A 221 -11.88 12.01 11.53
N MET A 222 -13.21 12.23 11.71
CA MET A 222 -14.20 11.65 10.79
C MET A 222 -14.09 12.19 9.37
N ALA A 223 -13.69 13.46 9.20
CA ALA A 223 -13.42 14.02 7.87
C ALA A 223 -12.25 13.31 7.17
N VAL A 224 -11.14 13.08 7.89
CA VAL A 224 -9.99 12.34 7.37
C VAL A 224 -10.39 10.90 7.01
N LEU A 225 -11.12 10.21 7.91
CA LEU A 225 -11.58 8.85 7.66
C LEU A 225 -12.51 8.75 6.45
N ARG A 226 -13.43 9.69 6.27
CA ARG A 226 -14.32 9.71 5.09
C ARG A 226 -13.51 9.81 3.79
N ILE A 227 -12.48 10.67 3.76
CA ILE A 227 -11.62 10.80 2.58
C ILE A 227 -10.83 9.50 2.36
N ALA A 228 -10.31 8.87 3.41
CA ALA A 228 -9.58 7.61 3.31
C ALA A 228 -10.48 6.48 2.78
N PHE A 229 -11.70 6.33 3.31
CA PHE A 229 -12.67 5.34 2.83
C PHE A 229 -13.10 5.60 1.38
N LEU A 230 -13.34 6.86 1.02
CA LEU A 230 -13.69 7.22 -0.36
C LEU A 230 -12.55 6.87 -1.31
N SER A 231 -11.30 7.12 -0.93
CA SER A 231 -10.12 6.75 -1.71
C SER A 231 -10.07 5.26 -1.98
N SER A 232 -10.24 4.44 -0.93
CA SER A 232 -10.25 2.98 -1.06
C SER A 232 -11.40 2.47 -1.94
N ALA A 233 -12.60 3.02 -1.76
CA ALA A 233 -13.78 2.63 -2.54
C ALA A 233 -13.62 2.97 -4.04
N VAL A 234 -13.09 4.14 -4.35
CA VAL A 234 -12.82 4.56 -5.74
C VAL A 234 -11.79 3.66 -6.39
N LEU A 235 -10.70 3.34 -5.68
CA LEU A 235 -9.68 2.43 -6.18
C LEU A 235 -10.22 1.04 -6.46
N GLU A 236 -11.02 0.49 -5.54
CA GLU A 236 -11.64 -0.82 -5.69
C GLU A 236 -12.61 -0.83 -6.88
N LEU A 237 -13.40 0.22 -7.02
CA LEU A 237 -14.34 0.38 -8.16
C LEU A 237 -13.60 0.36 -9.51
N PHE A 238 -12.52 1.13 -9.67
CA PHE A 238 -11.78 1.17 -10.94
C PHE A 238 -11.02 -0.12 -11.21
N ALA A 239 -10.48 -0.76 -10.19
CA ALA A 239 -9.85 -2.07 -10.34
C ALA A 239 -10.89 -3.14 -10.76
N ALA A 240 -12.05 -3.17 -10.10
CA ALA A 240 -13.14 -4.09 -10.43
C ALA A 240 -13.68 -3.83 -11.85
N LEU A 241 -13.84 -2.55 -12.25
CA LEU A 241 -14.25 -2.18 -13.59
C LEU A 241 -13.24 -2.64 -14.65
N GLY A 242 -11.94 -2.47 -14.39
CA GLY A 242 -10.88 -2.96 -15.28
C GLY A 242 -10.94 -4.48 -15.48
N VAL A 243 -11.09 -5.22 -14.38
CA VAL A 243 -11.25 -6.69 -14.43
C VAL A 243 -12.54 -7.08 -15.18
N ALA A 244 -13.65 -6.40 -14.90
CA ALA A 244 -14.94 -6.66 -15.55
C ALA A 244 -14.87 -6.41 -17.06
N LEU A 245 -14.21 -5.35 -17.51
CA LEU A 245 -14.04 -5.04 -18.93
C LEU A 245 -13.20 -6.12 -19.64
N VAL A 246 -12.13 -6.61 -19.00
CA VAL A 246 -11.35 -7.74 -19.52
C VAL A 246 -12.22 -9.00 -19.61
N ALA A 247 -13.03 -9.30 -18.58
CA ALA A 247 -13.91 -10.46 -18.56
C ALA A 247 -14.98 -10.37 -19.66
N VAL A 248 -15.59 -9.20 -19.85
CA VAL A 248 -16.55 -8.93 -20.91
C VAL A 248 -15.92 -9.14 -22.30
N TYR A 249 -14.74 -8.57 -22.52
CA TYR A 249 -14.01 -8.76 -23.78
C TYR A 249 -13.73 -10.24 -24.06
N ILE A 250 -13.21 -10.99 -23.09
CA ILE A 250 -12.90 -12.42 -23.25
C ILE A 250 -14.19 -13.22 -23.48
N GLY A 251 -15.29 -12.91 -22.76
CA GLY A 251 -16.58 -13.57 -22.94
C GLY A 251 -17.15 -13.38 -24.36
N PHE A 252 -17.18 -12.15 -24.86
CA PHE A 252 -17.63 -11.87 -26.24
C PHE A 252 -16.70 -12.45 -27.30
N HIS A 253 -15.40 -12.53 -27.02
CA HIS A 253 -14.44 -13.19 -27.91
C HIS A 253 -14.70 -14.71 -28.00
N PHE A 254 -15.06 -15.38 -26.91
CA PHE A 254 -15.43 -16.80 -26.93
C PHE A 254 -16.78 -17.06 -27.61
N LEU A 255 -17.73 -16.16 -27.47
CA LEU A 255 -19.02 -16.23 -28.19
C LEU A 255 -18.86 -15.99 -29.70
N GLY A 256 -17.71 -15.52 -30.16
CA GLY A 256 -17.46 -15.24 -31.57
C GLY A 256 -17.99 -13.89 -32.06
N GLU A 257 -18.53 -13.05 -31.15
CA GLU A 257 -19.02 -11.71 -31.46
C GLU A 257 -17.88 -10.72 -31.70
N LEU A 258 -16.75 -10.90 -31.04
CA LEU A 258 -15.54 -10.11 -31.21
C LEU A 258 -14.41 -10.96 -31.81
N ASN A 259 -14.22 -10.83 -33.13
CA ASN A 259 -13.20 -11.60 -33.84
C ASN A 259 -11.86 -10.83 -33.97
N PHE A 260 -11.59 -9.88 -33.10
CA PHE A 260 -10.36 -9.06 -33.08
C PHE A 260 -9.73 -9.01 -31.69
N GLY A 261 -8.48 -8.59 -31.64
CA GLY A 261 -7.80 -8.34 -30.36
C GLY A 261 -6.82 -9.42 -29.91
N ALA A 262 -6.82 -10.59 -30.55
CA ALA A 262 -5.77 -11.59 -30.45
C ALA A 262 -4.87 -11.57 -31.71
N TRP A 263 -3.61 -11.93 -31.57
CA TRP A 263 -2.65 -11.92 -32.68
C TRP A 263 -2.90 -13.09 -33.65
N GLY A 264 -3.85 -12.91 -34.57
CA GLY A 264 -4.07 -13.80 -35.71
C GLY A 264 -4.88 -15.08 -35.44
N GLY A 265 -5.57 -15.21 -34.31
CA GLY A 265 -6.37 -16.39 -33.98
C GLY A 265 -7.42 -16.16 -32.89
N LYS A 266 -8.27 -17.17 -32.68
CA LYS A 266 -9.18 -17.20 -31.51
C LYS A 266 -8.37 -17.60 -30.28
N LEU A 267 -8.62 -16.93 -29.16
CA LEU A 267 -8.07 -17.32 -27.86
C LEU A 267 -8.62 -18.70 -27.47
N THR A 268 -7.75 -19.57 -27.01
CA THR A 268 -8.19 -20.84 -26.39
C THR A 268 -8.77 -20.53 -24.99
N LEU A 269 -9.58 -21.46 -24.47
CA LEU A 269 -10.13 -21.35 -23.12
C LEU A 269 -9.02 -21.12 -22.07
N ALA A 270 -7.93 -21.86 -22.16
CA ALA A 270 -6.78 -21.70 -21.26
C ALA A 270 -6.14 -20.30 -21.36
N GLN A 271 -5.97 -19.77 -22.57
CA GLN A 271 -5.42 -18.41 -22.75
C GLN A 271 -6.36 -17.32 -22.19
N GLY A 272 -7.66 -17.43 -22.43
CA GLY A 272 -8.64 -16.49 -21.89
C GLY A 272 -8.71 -16.53 -20.37
N LEU A 273 -8.73 -17.72 -19.77
CA LEU A 273 -8.69 -17.89 -18.33
C LEU A 273 -7.37 -17.36 -17.72
N PHE A 274 -6.26 -17.58 -18.40
CA PHE A 274 -4.96 -17.03 -17.96
C PHE A 274 -5.00 -15.50 -17.88
N ILE A 275 -5.46 -14.82 -18.94
CA ILE A 275 -5.60 -13.36 -18.95
C ILE A 275 -6.54 -12.91 -17.84
N LEU A 276 -7.67 -13.59 -17.65
CA LEU A 276 -8.65 -13.26 -16.62
C LEU A 276 -8.08 -13.38 -15.19
N LEU A 277 -7.26 -14.40 -14.94
CA LEU A 277 -6.57 -14.60 -13.66
C LEU A 277 -5.47 -13.55 -13.41
N LEU A 278 -4.87 -13.00 -14.47
CA LEU A 278 -3.87 -11.96 -14.36
C LEU A 278 -4.46 -10.56 -14.15
N ALA A 279 -5.69 -10.30 -14.59
CA ALA A 279 -6.31 -8.99 -14.49
C ALA A 279 -6.42 -8.47 -13.03
N PRO A 280 -6.88 -9.23 -12.02
CA PRO A 280 -6.83 -8.79 -10.63
C PRO A 280 -5.42 -8.56 -10.11
N ALA A 281 -4.47 -9.45 -10.45
CA ALA A 281 -3.07 -9.36 -10.03
C ALA A 281 -2.33 -8.15 -10.60
N PHE A 282 -2.82 -7.62 -11.73
CA PHE A 282 -2.31 -6.39 -12.33
C PHE A 282 -2.61 -5.16 -11.45
N PHE A 283 -3.81 -5.08 -10.85
CA PHE A 283 -4.23 -3.96 -10.03
C PHE A 283 -3.81 -4.08 -8.55
N GLU A 284 -3.51 -5.28 -8.06
CA GLU A 284 -3.17 -5.55 -6.66
C GLU A 284 -2.01 -4.66 -6.15
N PRO A 285 -0.83 -4.57 -6.82
CA PRO A 285 0.27 -3.74 -6.34
C PRO A 285 -0.04 -2.23 -6.33
N LEU A 286 -0.95 -1.78 -7.20
CA LEU A 286 -1.38 -0.38 -7.24
C LEU A 286 -2.28 -0.06 -6.04
N ARG A 287 -3.17 -0.98 -5.67
CA ARG A 287 -4.01 -0.87 -4.46
C ARG A 287 -3.16 -0.91 -3.19
N ASP A 288 -2.19 -1.83 -3.12
CA ASP A 288 -1.26 -1.95 -2.00
C ASP A 288 -0.46 -0.66 -1.80
N LEU A 289 0.05 -0.09 -2.89
CA LEU A 289 0.77 1.19 -2.83
C LEU A 289 -0.12 2.33 -2.32
N SER A 290 -1.39 2.34 -2.73
CA SER A 290 -2.36 3.32 -2.25
C SER A 290 -2.58 3.25 -0.74
N SER A 291 -2.68 2.03 -0.19
CA SER A 291 -2.93 1.81 1.24
C SER A 291 -1.80 2.35 2.14
N VAL A 292 -0.56 2.37 1.62
CA VAL A 292 0.63 2.85 2.34
C VAL A 292 1.12 4.22 1.87
N TRP A 293 0.33 4.91 1.03
CA TRP A 293 0.74 6.22 0.51
C TRP A 293 1.01 7.25 1.61
N HIS A 294 0.30 7.13 2.72
CA HIS A 294 0.46 8.01 3.88
C HIS A 294 1.78 7.77 4.61
N ASP A 295 2.36 6.57 4.54
CA ASP A 295 3.67 6.24 5.13
C ASP A 295 4.83 7.04 4.49
N ARG A 296 4.56 7.72 3.36
CA ARG A 296 5.52 8.61 2.69
C ARG A 296 5.67 9.97 3.40
N ALA A 297 4.65 10.42 4.09
CA ALA A 297 4.56 11.78 4.65
C ALA A 297 5.10 11.86 6.09
N ALA A 298 5.39 10.72 6.69
CA ALA A 298 6.06 10.62 7.99
C ALA A 298 7.58 10.74 7.81
#